data_ba2f245a10727e4f3b25c1d669dc7739
#
_entry.id   ba2f245a10727e4f3b25c1d669dc7739
#
_cell.length_a   1.000
_cell.length_b   1.000
_cell.length_c   1.000
_cell.angle_alpha   90.00
_cell.angle_beta   90.00
_cell.angle_gamma   90.00
#
_symmetry.space_group_name_H-M   'P 1'
#
loop_
_entity.id
_entity.type
_entity.pdbx_description
1 polymer ?
#
loop_
_entity_poly.entity_id
_entity_poly.type
_entity_poly.pdbx_seq_one_letter_code
_entity_poly.pdbx_strand_id
1 'polypeptide(L)'
;ELNNLQFAQEVAKKMKLDAEWKIVPSLSGGATSTFDEAEDCLAYGTKMKWKRIIIVTDEFHTRRAHHAFEKIFGDSKIQVEVAGASNEIFSIEDWWKSDRGIMAYFGETVKFPVYFFAGREPRIVRND
;
A
#
# COMPACT_ATOMS: atom_id res chain seq x y z
N GLU A 1 -9.95 17.58 -13.90
CA GLU A 1 -9.42 16.24 -13.55
C GLU A 1 -9.90 15.86 -12.17
N LEU A 2 -10.42 14.64 -12.02
CA LEU A 2 -10.81 14.11 -10.72
C LEU A 2 -9.55 13.75 -9.93
N ASN A 3 -9.51 14.10 -8.64
CA ASN A 3 -8.47 13.58 -7.77
C ASN A 3 -8.72 12.09 -7.45
N ASN A 4 -7.72 11.40 -6.89
CA ASN A 4 -7.79 9.97 -6.62
C ASN A 4 -9.01 9.56 -5.76
N LEU A 5 -9.38 10.39 -4.79
CA LEU A 5 -10.54 10.14 -3.93
C LEU A 5 -11.86 10.25 -4.73
N GLN A 6 -12.00 11.32 -5.52
CA GLN A 6 -13.18 11.52 -6.37
C GLN A 6 -13.33 10.39 -7.39
N PHE A 7 -12.22 9.96 -7.99
CA PHE A 7 -12.22 8.81 -8.91
C PHE A 7 -12.69 7.54 -8.20
N ALA A 8 -12.14 7.21 -7.03
CA ALA A 8 -12.54 6.05 -6.25
C ALA A 8 -14.04 6.09 -5.87
N GLN A 9 -14.54 7.25 -5.45
CA GLN A 9 -15.95 7.44 -5.13
C GLN A 9 -16.87 7.23 -6.35
N GLU A 10 -16.48 7.73 -7.52
CA GLU A 10 -17.26 7.53 -8.76
C GLU A 10 -17.29 6.05 -9.19
N VAL A 11 -16.15 5.35 -9.07
CA VAL A 11 -16.10 3.90 -9.33
C VAL A 11 -16.99 3.14 -8.36
N ALA A 12 -16.90 3.43 -7.06
CA ALA A 12 -17.72 2.80 -6.04
C ALA A 12 -19.21 3.00 -6.28
N LYS A 13 -19.60 4.23 -6.66
CA LYS A 13 -20.99 4.56 -7.02
C LYS A 13 -21.49 3.74 -8.21
N LYS A 14 -20.66 3.63 -9.26
CA LYS A 14 -21.00 2.79 -10.43
C LYS A 14 -21.14 1.31 -10.07
N MET A 15 -20.30 0.82 -9.16
CA MET A 15 -20.34 -0.56 -8.66
C MET A 15 -21.39 -0.78 -7.58
N LYS A 16 -22.15 0.26 -7.19
CA LYS A 16 -23.15 0.21 -6.09
C LYS A 16 -22.54 -0.25 -4.76
N LEU A 17 -21.30 0.14 -4.50
CA LEU A 17 -20.63 -0.13 -3.24
C LEU A 17 -20.99 0.97 -2.24
N ASP A 18 -21.64 0.59 -1.14
CA ASP A 18 -21.92 1.49 -0.02
C ASP A 18 -20.75 1.46 0.96
N ALA A 19 -19.88 2.47 0.88
CA ALA A 19 -18.70 2.58 1.71
C ALA A 19 -18.37 4.05 2.02
N GLU A 20 -17.86 4.29 3.21
CA GLU A 20 -17.31 5.59 3.58
C GLU A 20 -15.86 5.71 3.08
N TRP A 21 -15.58 6.75 2.32
CA TRP A 21 -14.27 6.99 1.72
C TRP A 21 -13.54 8.11 2.44
N LYS A 22 -12.33 7.82 2.91
CA LYS A 22 -11.47 8.78 3.61
C LYS A 22 -10.06 8.73 3.07
N ILE A 23 -9.38 9.88 3.09
CA ILE A 23 -7.94 9.95 2.84
C ILE A 23 -7.24 9.79 4.19
N VAL A 24 -6.26 8.89 4.23
CA VAL A 24 -5.34 8.79 5.37
C VAL A 24 -4.34 9.94 5.25
N PRO A 25 -4.29 10.85 6.24
CA PRO A 25 -3.37 11.99 6.18
C PRO A 25 -1.92 11.51 6.32
N SER A 26 -1.02 12.09 5.55
CA SER A 26 0.40 11.83 5.69
C SER A 26 1.01 12.60 6.86
N LEU A 27 1.89 11.94 7.61
CA LEU A 27 2.61 12.54 8.76
C LEU A 27 3.69 13.56 8.33
N SER A 28 4.15 13.51 7.07
CA SER A 28 5.30 14.31 6.60
C SER A 28 5.12 14.86 5.18
N GLY A 29 3.92 15.31 4.83
CA GLY A 29 3.65 15.96 3.54
C GLY A 29 3.64 15.01 2.32
N GLY A 30 3.66 13.70 2.53
CA GLY A 30 3.57 12.68 1.49
C GLY A 30 4.33 11.42 1.86
N ALA A 31 3.79 10.25 1.47
CA ALA A 31 4.49 8.99 1.60
C ALA A 31 5.44 8.82 0.41
N THR A 32 6.69 8.46 0.66
CA THR A 32 7.71 8.20 -0.36
C THR A 32 8.03 6.71 -0.47
N SER A 33 7.57 5.91 0.48
CA SER A 33 7.79 4.48 0.54
C SER A 33 6.59 3.75 1.16
N THR A 34 6.54 2.44 0.97
CA THR A 34 5.51 1.59 1.61
C THR A 34 5.61 1.61 3.14
N PHE A 35 6.80 1.86 3.69
CA PHE A 35 6.95 2.06 5.14
C PHE A 35 6.29 3.35 5.61
N ASP A 36 6.42 4.44 4.85
CA ASP A 36 5.75 5.71 5.18
C ASP A 36 4.23 5.56 5.13
N GLU A 37 3.71 4.84 4.13
CA GLU A 37 2.29 4.52 4.04
C GLU A 37 1.81 3.72 5.25
N ALA A 38 2.60 2.73 5.68
CA ALA A 38 2.28 1.92 6.86
C ALA A 38 2.27 2.76 8.14
N GLU A 39 3.19 3.72 8.30
CA GLU A 39 3.22 4.64 9.44
C GLU A 39 2.03 5.59 9.46
N ASP A 40 1.69 6.16 8.30
CA ASP A 40 0.52 7.02 8.17
C ASP A 40 -0.75 6.25 8.55
N CYS A 41 -0.88 5.02 8.05
CA CYS A 41 -2.00 4.13 8.37
C CYS A 41 -2.03 3.75 9.87
N LEU A 42 -0.89 3.47 10.50
CA LEU A 42 -0.83 3.14 11.92
C LEU A 42 -1.26 4.33 12.78
N ALA A 43 -0.73 5.53 12.49
CA ALA A 43 -1.07 6.74 13.21
C ALA A 43 -2.56 7.06 13.11
N TYR A 44 -3.10 7.01 11.90
CA TYR A 44 -4.51 7.27 11.66
C TYR A 44 -5.41 6.18 12.26
N GLY A 45 -5.07 4.91 12.08
CA GLY A 45 -5.81 3.77 12.61
C GLY A 45 -5.84 3.75 14.14
N THR A 46 -4.73 4.13 14.79
CA THR A 46 -4.67 4.29 16.25
C THR A 46 -5.62 5.39 16.73
N LYS A 47 -5.60 6.55 16.07
CA LYS A 47 -6.53 7.66 16.36
C LYS A 47 -8.00 7.25 16.20
N MET A 48 -8.29 6.49 15.14
CA MET A 48 -9.63 6.01 14.82
C MET A 48 -10.03 4.74 15.58
N LYS A 49 -9.13 4.21 16.41
CA LYS A 49 -9.34 2.98 17.21
C LYS A 49 -9.68 1.76 16.35
N TRP A 50 -9.03 1.64 15.20
CA TRP A 50 -9.19 0.47 14.34
C TRP A 50 -8.73 -0.80 15.07
N LYS A 51 -9.36 -1.91 14.75
CA LYS A 51 -8.98 -3.23 15.26
C LYS A 51 -8.36 -4.10 14.19
N ARG A 52 -8.71 -3.84 12.94
CA ARG A 52 -8.28 -4.61 11.77
C ARG A 52 -8.25 -3.71 10.54
N ILE A 53 -7.26 -3.93 9.69
CA ILE A 53 -7.16 -3.31 8.37
C ILE A 53 -6.86 -4.37 7.32
N ILE A 54 -7.35 -4.13 6.11
CA ILE A 54 -7.01 -4.91 4.93
C ILE A 54 -6.34 -3.96 3.94
N ILE A 55 -5.09 -4.26 3.61
CA ILE A 55 -4.32 -3.53 2.61
C ILE A 55 -4.57 -4.18 1.27
N VAL A 56 -5.17 -3.44 0.35
CA VAL A 56 -5.37 -3.88 -1.03
C VAL A 56 -4.31 -3.23 -1.91
N THR A 57 -3.53 -4.04 -2.59
CA THR A 57 -2.46 -3.60 -3.47
C THR A 57 -2.35 -4.53 -4.69
N ASP A 58 -1.55 -4.15 -5.68
CA ASP A 58 -1.25 -5.04 -6.80
C ASP A 58 -0.63 -6.36 -6.30
N GLU A 59 -1.01 -7.48 -6.89
CA GLU A 59 -0.57 -8.80 -6.45
C GLU A 59 0.96 -8.97 -6.42
N PHE A 60 1.71 -8.28 -7.30
CA PHE A 60 3.17 -8.27 -7.29
C PHE A 60 3.76 -7.50 -6.11
N HIS A 61 3.01 -6.58 -5.54
CA HIS A 61 3.43 -5.77 -4.39
C HIS A 61 3.05 -6.37 -3.04
N THR A 62 2.21 -7.40 -3.00
CA THR A 62 1.67 -7.96 -1.74
C THR A 62 2.74 -8.35 -0.74
N ARG A 63 3.81 -9.02 -1.19
CA ARG A 63 4.91 -9.47 -0.33
C ARG A 63 5.62 -8.28 0.33
N ARG A 64 5.92 -7.24 -0.43
CA ARG A 64 6.58 -6.04 0.09
C ARG A 64 5.67 -5.24 1.01
N ALA A 65 4.40 -5.08 0.63
CA ALA A 65 3.40 -4.43 1.47
C ALA A 65 3.21 -5.18 2.80
N HIS A 66 3.04 -6.50 2.75
CA HIS A 66 2.90 -7.33 3.94
C HIS A 66 4.10 -7.15 4.90
N HIS A 67 5.33 -7.26 4.39
CA HIS A 67 6.53 -7.07 5.19
C HIS A 67 6.61 -5.69 5.84
N ALA A 68 6.33 -4.62 5.09
CA ALA A 68 6.38 -3.26 5.60
C ALA A 68 5.31 -3.02 6.69
N PHE A 69 4.08 -3.44 6.42
CA PHE A 69 2.98 -3.27 7.37
C PHE A 69 3.13 -4.14 8.61
N GLU A 70 3.55 -5.40 8.48
CA GLU A 70 3.87 -6.25 9.66
C GLU A 70 4.93 -5.62 10.54
N LYS A 71 5.99 -5.10 9.93
CA LYS A 71 7.09 -4.49 10.69
C LYS A 71 6.65 -3.24 11.46
N ILE A 72 5.80 -2.40 10.85
CA ILE A 72 5.32 -1.15 11.47
C ILE A 72 4.20 -1.43 12.49
N PHE A 73 3.33 -2.38 12.22
CA PHE A 73 2.17 -2.70 13.08
C PHE A 73 2.46 -3.76 14.15
N GLY A 74 3.64 -4.41 14.13
CA GLY A 74 3.94 -5.59 14.97
C GLY A 74 3.66 -5.43 16.46
N ASP A 75 3.91 -4.25 17.01
CA ASP A 75 3.64 -3.93 18.42
C ASP A 75 2.24 -3.31 18.64
N SER A 76 1.45 -3.14 17.59
CA SER A 76 0.11 -2.58 17.67
C SER A 76 -0.93 -3.65 17.96
N LYS A 77 -2.11 -3.20 18.43
CA LYS A 77 -3.29 -4.10 18.59
C LYS A 77 -4.13 -4.19 17.32
N ILE A 78 -3.68 -3.61 16.21
CA ILE A 78 -4.40 -3.59 14.95
C ILE A 78 -3.95 -4.78 14.12
N GLN A 79 -4.88 -5.66 13.77
CA GLN A 79 -4.60 -6.78 12.87
C GLN A 79 -4.45 -6.27 11.44
N VAL A 80 -3.42 -6.74 10.73
CA VAL A 80 -3.14 -6.39 9.33
C VAL A 80 -3.33 -7.62 8.46
N GLU A 81 -4.08 -7.44 7.37
CA GLU A 81 -4.18 -8.40 6.28
C GLU A 81 -3.82 -7.72 4.97
N VAL A 82 -3.29 -8.47 4.03
CA VAL A 82 -2.94 -7.95 2.69
C VAL A 82 -3.66 -8.79 1.64
N ALA A 83 -4.34 -8.11 0.75
CA ALA A 83 -5.02 -8.70 -0.40
C ALA A 83 -4.41 -8.18 -1.70
N GLY A 84 -4.09 -9.09 -2.61
CA GLY A 84 -3.65 -8.75 -3.96
C GLY A 84 -4.83 -8.49 -4.87
N ALA A 85 -4.79 -7.39 -5.59
CA ALA A 85 -5.67 -7.13 -6.72
C ALA A 85 -4.96 -7.56 -8.01
N SER A 86 -5.64 -8.35 -8.83
CA SER A 86 -5.09 -8.76 -10.12
C SER A 86 -4.96 -7.56 -11.07
N ASN A 87 -3.90 -7.58 -11.87
CA ASN A 87 -3.66 -6.59 -12.90
C ASN A 87 -4.31 -7.01 -14.20
N GLU A 88 -5.03 -6.08 -14.87
CA GLU A 88 -5.70 -6.37 -16.14
C GLU A 88 -4.73 -6.57 -17.32
N ILE A 89 -3.48 -6.12 -17.19
CA ILE A 89 -2.50 -6.12 -18.28
C ILE A 89 -1.64 -7.38 -18.28
N PHE A 90 -1.36 -7.93 -17.09
CA PHE A 90 -0.59 -9.14 -16.89
C PHE A 90 -0.97 -9.78 -15.55
N SER A 91 -0.78 -11.09 -15.43
CA SER A 91 -1.02 -11.85 -14.20
C SER A 91 0.26 -12.46 -13.65
N ILE A 92 0.21 -13.01 -12.45
CA ILE A 92 1.31 -13.80 -11.87
C ILE A 92 1.65 -15.00 -12.77
N GLU A 93 0.68 -15.51 -13.51
CA GLU A 93 0.83 -16.70 -14.34
C GLU A 93 1.44 -16.44 -15.72
N ASP A 94 1.41 -15.19 -16.20
CA ASP A 94 1.84 -14.84 -17.56
C ASP A 94 2.63 -13.53 -17.68
N TRP A 95 3.15 -13.02 -16.56
CA TRP A 95 3.90 -11.76 -16.48
C TRP A 95 5.03 -11.65 -17.50
N TRP A 96 5.67 -12.76 -17.86
CA TRP A 96 6.78 -12.79 -18.85
C TRP A 96 6.36 -12.54 -20.29
N LYS A 97 5.06 -12.53 -20.57
CA LYS A 97 4.51 -12.26 -21.92
C LYS A 97 4.35 -10.78 -22.23
N SER A 98 4.55 -9.90 -21.25
CA SER A 98 4.44 -8.46 -21.43
C SER A 98 5.62 -7.71 -20.83
N ASP A 99 6.07 -6.64 -21.51
CA ASP A 99 7.16 -5.78 -20.98
C ASP A 99 6.82 -5.21 -19.61
N ARG A 100 5.55 -4.84 -19.38
CA ARG A 100 5.09 -4.32 -18.09
C ARG A 100 5.17 -5.38 -16.99
N GLY A 101 4.78 -6.62 -17.28
CA GLY A 101 4.89 -7.72 -16.34
C GLY A 101 6.34 -8.04 -15.99
N ILE A 102 7.22 -8.08 -17.00
CA ILE A 102 8.66 -8.29 -16.79
C ILE A 102 9.25 -7.19 -15.90
N MET A 103 8.94 -5.91 -16.19
CA MET A 103 9.42 -4.77 -15.40
C MET A 103 8.86 -4.79 -13.96
N ALA A 104 7.59 -5.13 -13.78
CA ALA A 104 6.97 -5.24 -12.46
C ALA A 104 7.63 -6.34 -11.63
N TYR A 105 7.75 -7.54 -12.19
CA TYR A 105 8.37 -8.70 -11.53
C TYR A 105 9.83 -8.43 -11.18
N PHE A 106 10.61 -7.95 -12.13
CA PHE A 106 12.02 -7.63 -11.93
C PHE A 106 12.20 -6.52 -10.89
N GLY A 107 11.35 -5.47 -10.97
CA GLY A 107 11.36 -4.38 -9.99
C GLY A 107 11.12 -4.87 -8.56
N GLU A 108 10.13 -5.73 -8.35
CA GLU A 108 9.86 -6.28 -7.01
C GLU A 108 10.93 -7.28 -6.56
N THR A 109 11.51 -8.06 -7.46
CA THR A 109 12.63 -8.97 -7.16
C THR A 109 13.84 -8.21 -6.62
N VAL A 110 14.10 -7.00 -7.11
CA VAL A 110 15.17 -6.12 -6.61
C VAL A 110 14.76 -5.38 -5.34
N LYS A 111 13.56 -4.80 -5.32
CA LYS A 111 13.09 -3.98 -4.19
C LYS A 111 12.88 -4.80 -2.91
N PHE A 112 12.36 -6.01 -3.01
CA PHE A 112 12.05 -6.80 -1.83
C PHE A 112 13.28 -7.11 -0.96
N PRO A 113 14.42 -7.60 -1.48
CA PRO A 113 15.63 -7.79 -0.69
C PRO A 113 16.14 -6.48 -0.06
N VAL A 114 16.07 -5.37 -0.78
CA VAL A 114 16.45 -4.06 -0.24
C VAL A 114 15.57 -3.70 0.97
N TYR A 115 14.27 -3.86 0.87
CA TYR A 115 13.34 -3.62 1.98
C TYR A 115 13.58 -4.56 3.16
N PHE A 116 13.95 -5.80 2.87
CA PHE A 116 14.19 -6.81 3.91
C PHE A 116 15.48 -6.55 4.69
N PHE A 117 16.58 -6.21 4.00
CA PHE A 117 17.91 -6.09 4.59
C PHE A 117 18.30 -4.66 4.99
N ALA A 118 17.90 -3.65 4.25
CA ALA A 118 18.30 -2.27 4.51
C ALA A 118 17.69 -1.68 5.80
N GLY A 119 16.66 -2.31 6.35
CA GLY A 119 15.96 -1.74 7.47
C GLY A 119 15.20 -0.46 7.05
N ARG A 120 14.64 0.20 8.04
CA ARG A 120 13.91 1.44 7.84
C ARG A 120 14.88 2.61 7.73
N GLU A 121 14.89 3.33 6.63
CA GLU A 121 15.49 4.67 6.62
C GLU A 121 14.60 5.63 7.43
N PRO A 122 15.19 6.45 8.30
CA PRO A 122 14.42 7.46 9.02
C PRO A 122 13.77 8.42 8.02
N ARG A 123 12.51 8.74 8.24
CA ARG A 123 11.76 9.70 7.46
C ARG A 123 12.50 11.05 7.47
N ILE A 124 12.84 11.58 6.31
CA ILE A 124 13.36 12.94 6.21
C ILE A 124 12.18 13.87 6.45
N VAL A 125 12.06 14.40 7.65
CA VAL A 125 11.09 15.46 7.97
C VAL A 125 11.55 16.70 7.21
N ARG A 126 10.84 17.06 6.16
CA ARG A 126 11.01 18.36 5.53
C ARG A 126 10.33 19.38 6.44
N ASN A 127 11.11 20.13 7.15
CA ASN A 127 10.67 21.35 7.81
C ASN A 127 10.52 22.41 6.71
N ASP A 128 9.33 22.53 6.18
CA ASP A 128 8.91 23.68 5.36
C ASP A 128 8.44 24.82 6.27
#